data_05bee1b6ae375661c5cf8db03336f0c1
#
_entry.id   05bee1b6ae375661c5cf8db03336f0c1
#
_cell.length_a   1.000
_cell.length_b   1.000
_cell.length_c   1.000
_cell.angle_alpha   90.00
_cell.angle_beta   90.00
_cell.angle_gamma   90.00
#
_symmetry.space_group_name_H-M   'P 1'
#
loop_
_entity.id
_entity.type
_entity.pdbx_description
1 polymer ?
#
loop_
_entity_poly.entity_id
_entity_poly.type
_entity_poly.pdbx_seq_one_letter_code
_entity_poly.pdbx_strand_id
1 'polypeptide(L)'
;MKRITLLLLICILSIGTAGQAMAYTTTDSDHSLIKDPALEEGLKLILNIPVGEPLTSEDMKNLRVVDLSNAGIQSLSGLEHAVNLTHLRLYGNEITDLTPLEHLTELREIDVRNNYITSIQPLAALEKLGRLYISNNSITSIDVVREFSRLHTLHASGNQILSLSALTELRSLKWLEISNNFITDLTPLTEQTELKRLNVANNHISSLDALTTLPNTLQELNVAGNHISHLAPLSHMTELRKLDISGNQIQQLSDIEALTNVTELNAESNQIYDLEPLRNLTKLNVLKLSNNRIWDLSPLSDLSFTADNSGAQSVDNISASASMSLSSPNVTTETAATGLTVHNNYLDVTSGSHTMQLLNQMNVREQKRTPQGRFQRLIEGSTTAYVGDRAYELDAPPFIDKGRTYVPLRFVSEHLNAHVNWNSGTREAVITQADQTIRWSVSNKQVTINDEPIMNDAPLLMKDGNAYVPIRFISEQLHTTVGYIANSKTILIFENK
;
A
#
# COMPACT_ATOMS: atom_id res chain seq x y z
N MET A 1 -9.43 -33.36 -6.21
CA MET A 1 -9.81 -33.06 -7.59
C MET A 1 -10.94 -33.98 -8.08
N LYS A 2 -12.09 -34.06 -7.38
CA LYS A 2 -13.27 -34.83 -7.85
C LYS A 2 -14.60 -34.35 -7.23
N ARG A 3 -14.65 -33.14 -6.68
CA ARG A 3 -15.89 -32.59 -6.08
C ARG A 3 -16.33 -31.19 -6.56
N ILE A 4 -15.65 -30.62 -7.55
CA ILE A 4 -15.95 -29.26 -8.08
C ILE A 4 -16.71 -29.32 -9.43
N THR A 5 -16.94 -30.51 -9.99
CA THR A 5 -17.54 -30.64 -11.33
C THR A 5 -19.04 -30.94 -11.32
N LEU A 6 -19.72 -30.88 -10.18
CA LEU A 6 -21.15 -31.23 -10.11
C LEU A 6 -22.11 -30.02 -10.02
N LEU A 7 -21.59 -28.82 -9.81
CA LEU A 7 -22.43 -27.58 -9.73
C LEU A 7 -22.60 -26.85 -11.05
N LEU A 8 -21.99 -27.31 -12.14
CA LEU A 8 -22.09 -26.68 -13.48
C LEU A 8 -23.00 -27.45 -14.47
N LEU A 9 -23.75 -28.47 -14.02
CA LEU A 9 -24.56 -29.32 -14.92
C LEU A 9 -26.07 -29.16 -14.77
N ILE A 10 -26.58 -28.19 -13.99
CA ILE A 10 -28.05 -27.99 -13.84
C ILE A 10 -28.60 -26.84 -14.71
N CYS A 11 -27.76 -26.05 -15.38
CA CYS A 11 -28.25 -24.94 -16.21
C CYS A 11 -28.41 -25.21 -17.72
N ILE A 12 -28.20 -26.43 -18.23
CA ILE A 12 -28.40 -26.70 -19.66
C ILE A 12 -29.22 -27.99 -19.84
N LEU A 13 -30.51 -27.94 -19.54
CA LEU A 13 -31.49 -28.89 -20.10
C LEU A 13 -32.93 -28.40 -19.87
N SER A 14 -33.31 -27.32 -20.56
CA SER A 14 -34.74 -27.02 -20.74
C SER A 14 -34.98 -26.32 -22.08
N ILE A 15 -34.76 -27.08 -23.18
CA ILE A 15 -35.39 -26.73 -24.49
C ILE A 15 -36.03 -28.01 -24.99
N GLY A 16 -37.35 -28.00 -24.98
CA GLY A 16 -38.21 -28.75 -25.89
C GLY A 16 -38.85 -30.02 -25.38
N THR A 17 -40.08 -29.94 -24.85
CA THR A 17 -41.25 -30.63 -25.39
C THR A 17 -42.50 -30.00 -24.79
N ALA A 18 -43.40 -29.52 -25.65
CA ALA A 18 -44.72 -29.09 -25.25
C ALA A 18 -45.56 -30.30 -24.85
N GLY A 19 -46.24 -30.19 -23.68
CA GLY A 19 -47.33 -31.11 -23.38
C GLY A 19 -47.54 -31.33 -21.90
N GLN A 20 -48.59 -30.76 -21.39
CA GLN A 20 -49.25 -30.89 -20.10
C GLN A 20 -48.79 -29.94 -19.00
N ALA A 21 -49.44 -28.79 -18.92
CA ALA A 21 -49.49 -27.97 -17.74
C ALA A 21 -50.15 -28.80 -16.62
N MET A 22 -49.34 -29.40 -15.75
CA MET A 22 -49.79 -29.70 -14.40
C MET A 22 -49.93 -28.36 -13.70
N ALA A 23 -51.15 -28.02 -13.32
CA ALA A 23 -51.43 -26.95 -12.39
C ALA A 23 -50.66 -27.25 -11.11
N TYR A 24 -49.52 -26.65 -10.92
CA TYR A 24 -48.94 -26.48 -9.58
C TYR A 24 -49.94 -25.61 -8.84
N THR A 25 -50.75 -26.24 -7.97
CA THR A 25 -51.44 -25.51 -6.92
C THR A 25 -50.36 -24.76 -6.17
N THR A 26 -50.39 -23.47 -6.21
CA THR A 26 -49.65 -22.58 -5.31
C THR A 26 -50.17 -22.91 -3.90
N THR A 27 -49.61 -23.93 -3.26
CA THR A 27 -49.75 -24.12 -1.83
C THR A 27 -49.01 -22.97 -1.18
N ASP A 28 -49.73 -22.23 -0.42
CA ASP A 28 -49.37 -21.14 0.46
C ASP A 28 -47.87 -21.11 0.82
N SER A 29 -47.11 -20.26 0.17
CA SER A 29 -45.67 -20.05 0.44
C SER A 29 -45.41 -19.26 1.74
N ASP A 30 -46.45 -19.07 2.53
CA ASP A 30 -46.44 -18.26 3.75
C ASP A 30 -45.98 -19.02 5.00
N HIS A 31 -45.60 -20.29 4.88
CA HIS A 31 -45.18 -21.14 6.00
C HIS A 31 -43.75 -21.68 5.92
N SER A 32 -42.98 -21.29 4.92
CA SER A 32 -41.56 -21.70 4.91
C SER A 32 -40.80 -21.00 6.02
N LEU A 33 -40.04 -21.76 6.81
CA LEU A 33 -39.18 -21.28 7.87
C LEU A 33 -38.10 -20.32 7.29
N ILE A 34 -37.61 -20.63 6.09
CA ILE A 34 -36.60 -19.85 5.36
C ILE A 34 -37.29 -19.15 4.20
N LYS A 35 -37.20 -17.82 4.13
CA LYS A 35 -37.82 -17.02 3.08
C LYS A 35 -37.01 -16.92 1.79
N ASP A 36 -35.69 -17.03 1.90
CA ASP A 36 -34.78 -16.96 0.77
C ASP A 36 -34.64 -18.35 0.13
N PRO A 37 -35.05 -18.54 -1.13
CA PRO A 37 -35.00 -19.86 -1.78
C PRO A 37 -33.58 -20.44 -1.91
N ALA A 38 -32.58 -19.62 -2.15
CA ALA A 38 -31.20 -20.06 -2.28
C ALA A 38 -30.65 -20.53 -0.92
N LEU A 39 -30.98 -19.80 0.15
CA LEU A 39 -30.66 -20.21 1.52
C LEU A 39 -31.35 -21.52 1.88
N GLU A 40 -32.65 -21.66 1.59
CA GLU A 40 -33.42 -22.86 1.89
C GLU A 40 -32.85 -24.09 1.18
N GLU A 41 -32.63 -23.99 -0.13
CA GLU A 41 -32.04 -25.07 -0.94
C GLU A 41 -30.65 -25.48 -0.42
N GLY A 42 -29.80 -24.52 -0.13
CA GLY A 42 -28.46 -24.78 0.41
C GLY A 42 -28.50 -25.48 1.76
N LEU A 43 -29.36 -25.06 2.67
CA LEU A 43 -29.50 -25.68 3.99
C LEU A 43 -30.07 -27.10 3.90
N LYS A 44 -31.08 -27.35 3.03
CA LYS A 44 -31.60 -28.67 2.75
C LYS A 44 -30.52 -29.63 2.23
N LEU A 45 -29.65 -29.15 1.33
CA LEU A 45 -28.52 -29.93 0.84
C LEU A 45 -27.53 -30.29 1.96
N ILE A 46 -27.20 -29.35 2.83
CA ILE A 46 -26.29 -29.57 3.97
C ILE A 46 -26.87 -30.61 4.94
N LEU A 47 -28.19 -30.53 5.20
CA LEU A 47 -28.90 -31.42 6.13
C LEU A 47 -29.34 -32.73 5.49
N ASN A 48 -29.13 -32.93 4.18
CA ASN A 48 -29.61 -34.07 3.39
C ASN A 48 -31.15 -34.24 3.47
N ILE A 49 -31.89 -33.14 3.48
CA ILE A 49 -33.35 -33.13 3.45
C ILE A 49 -33.81 -33.31 2.00
N PRO A 50 -34.74 -34.27 1.72
CA PRO A 50 -35.22 -34.49 0.37
C PRO A 50 -35.96 -33.29 -0.22
N VAL A 51 -35.93 -33.18 -1.54
CA VAL A 51 -36.68 -32.16 -2.28
C VAL A 51 -38.18 -32.36 -2.01
N GLY A 52 -38.89 -31.28 -1.61
CA GLY A 52 -40.33 -31.30 -1.28
C GLY A 52 -40.63 -31.47 0.22
N GLU A 53 -39.67 -31.90 1.02
CA GLU A 53 -39.83 -31.90 2.46
C GLU A 53 -39.56 -30.51 3.06
N PRO A 54 -40.39 -30.06 4.03
CA PRO A 54 -40.18 -28.76 4.68
C PRO A 54 -38.98 -28.80 5.62
N LEU A 55 -38.22 -27.70 5.67
CA LEU A 55 -37.16 -27.48 6.66
C LEU A 55 -37.82 -27.07 8.00
N THR A 56 -37.50 -27.76 9.07
CA THR A 56 -38.04 -27.48 10.40
C THR A 56 -37.04 -26.76 11.31
N SER A 57 -37.53 -26.09 12.36
CA SER A 57 -36.63 -25.46 13.35
C SER A 57 -35.81 -26.50 14.14
N GLU A 58 -36.25 -27.75 14.22
CA GLU A 58 -35.47 -28.84 14.84
C GLU A 58 -34.31 -29.28 13.95
N ASP A 59 -34.52 -29.35 12.63
CA ASP A 59 -33.46 -29.63 11.66
C ASP A 59 -32.37 -28.56 11.73
N MET A 60 -32.73 -27.30 11.89
CA MET A 60 -31.77 -26.18 12.01
C MET A 60 -30.81 -26.33 13.18
N LYS A 61 -31.23 -26.96 14.29
CA LYS A 61 -30.37 -27.21 15.46
C LYS A 61 -29.21 -28.19 15.18
N ASN A 62 -29.29 -28.96 14.09
CA ASN A 62 -28.22 -29.87 13.68
C ASN A 62 -27.09 -29.17 12.95
N LEU A 63 -27.29 -27.95 12.49
CA LEU A 63 -26.27 -27.15 11.82
C LEU A 63 -25.13 -26.76 12.78
N ARG A 64 -23.93 -26.99 12.35
CA ARG A 64 -22.68 -26.60 13.04
C ARG A 64 -21.78 -25.73 12.15
N VAL A 65 -21.74 -26.09 10.89
CA VAL A 65 -20.96 -25.39 9.86
C VAL A 65 -21.84 -25.22 8.64
N VAL A 66 -21.99 -23.99 8.19
CA VAL A 66 -22.69 -23.64 6.96
C VAL A 66 -21.73 -22.89 6.06
N ASP A 67 -21.58 -23.37 4.83
CA ASP A 67 -20.85 -22.69 3.77
C ASP A 67 -21.74 -22.63 2.53
N LEU A 68 -22.32 -21.46 2.31
CA LEU A 68 -23.17 -21.13 1.17
C LEU A 68 -22.64 -19.89 0.47
N SER A 69 -21.32 -19.88 0.23
CA SER A 69 -20.65 -18.82 -0.49
C SER A 69 -21.07 -18.80 -1.97
N ASN A 70 -21.27 -17.60 -2.52
CA ASN A 70 -21.67 -17.38 -3.92
C ASN A 70 -22.99 -18.08 -4.32
N ALA A 71 -23.95 -18.13 -3.42
CA ALA A 71 -25.24 -18.78 -3.64
C ALA A 71 -26.37 -17.84 -4.10
N GLY A 72 -26.12 -16.51 -4.15
CA GLY A 72 -27.15 -15.51 -4.50
C GLY A 72 -28.13 -15.23 -3.38
N ILE A 73 -27.75 -15.46 -2.13
CA ILE A 73 -28.59 -15.27 -0.95
C ILE A 73 -28.76 -13.76 -0.68
N GLN A 74 -30.00 -13.32 -0.50
CA GLN A 74 -30.36 -11.94 -0.16
C GLN A 74 -30.82 -11.77 1.29
N SER A 75 -31.45 -12.82 1.86
CA SER A 75 -32.02 -12.77 3.21
C SER A 75 -31.58 -13.96 4.06
N LEU A 76 -31.25 -13.69 5.32
CA LEU A 76 -30.91 -14.71 6.32
C LEU A 76 -32.08 -15.09 7.21
N SER A 77 -33.31 -14.58 6.93
CA SER A 77 -34.50 -14.85 7.73
C SER A 77 -34.77 -16.35 7.85
N GLY A 78 -34.92 -16.83 9.08
CA GLY A 78 -35.08 -18.24 9.45
C GLY A 78 -33.77 -18.88 9.95
N LEU A 79 -32.59 -18.28 9.66
CA LEU A 79 -31.30 -18.82 10.15
C LEU A 79 -31.15 -18.67 11.67
N GLU A 80 -31.94 -17.80 12.32
CA GLU A 80 -32.02 -17.64 13.79
C GLU A 80 -32.33 -18.93 14.56
N HIS A 81 -32.92 -19.93 13.88
CA HIS A 81 -33.16 -21.23 14.46
C HIS A 81 -31.94 -22.16 14.53
N ALA A 82 -30.82 -21.80 13.85
CA ALA A 82 -29.61 -22.58 13.84
C ALA A 82 -28.72 -22.31 15.09
N VAL A 83 -29.32 -22.42 16.28
CA VAL A 83 -28.71 -22.00 17.57
C VAL A 83 -27.39 -22.68 17.93
N ASN A 84 -27.05 -23.77 17.28
CA ASN A 84 -25.82 -24.52 17.52
C ASN A 84 -24.72 -24.21 16.46
N LEU A 85 -24.97 -23.24 15.58
CA LEU A 85 -24.03 -22.88 14.51
C LEU A 85 -22.75 -22.28 15.07
N THR A 86 -21.60 -22.79 14.62
CA THR A 86 -20.27 -22.35 15.07
C THR A 86 -19.46 -21.66 13.99
N HIS A 87 -19.68 -22.02 12.73
CA HIS A 87 -18.99 -21.43 11.58
C HIS A 87 -19.99 -21.15 10.46
N LEU A 88 -20.00 -19.90 10.01
CA LEU A 88 -20.90 -19.43 8.97
C LEU A 88 -20.11 -18.74 7.87
N ARG A 89 -20.17 -19.25 6.63
CA ARG A 89 -19.53 -18.68 5.46
C ARG A 89 -20.59 -18.38 4.40
N LEU A 90 -20.71 -17.09 4.09
CA LEU A 90 -21.66 -16.51 3.16
C LEU A 90 -20.98 -15.50 2.21
N TYR A 91 -19.72 -15.73 1.91
CA TYR A 91 -18.95 -14.89 0.99
C TYR A 91 -19.64 -14.76 -0.37
N GLY A 92 -19.66 -13.53 -0.94
CA GLY A 92 -20.11 -13.31 -2.32
C GLY A 92 -21.62 -13.51 -2.51
N ASN A 93 -22.42 -13.07 -1.57
CA ASN A 93 -23.89 -13.05 -1.64
C ASN A 93 -24.43 -11.60 -1.76
N GLU A 94 -25.71 -11.40 -1.59
CA GLU A 94 -26.39 -10.10 -1.69
C GLU A 94 -27.01 -9.66 -0.35
N ILE A 95 -26.38 -10.07 0.76
CA ILE A 95 -26.89 -9.88 2.12
C ILE A 95 -26.71 -8.42 2.56
N THR A 96 -27.76 -7.85 3.14
CA THR A 96 -27.76 -6.50 3.72
C THR A 96 -27.98 -6.49 5.22
N ASP A 97 -28.67 -7.50 5.77
CA ASP A 97 -29.11 -7.57 7.17
C ASP A 97 -28.58 -8.82 7.88
N LEU A 98 -27.92 -8.60 9.02
CA LEU A 98 -27.37 -9.64 9.89
C LEU A 98 -28.21 -9.89 11.14
N THR A 99 -29.40 -9.26 11.29
CA THR A 99 -30.27 -9.43 12.45
C THR A 99 -30.60 -10.90 12.77
N PRO A 100 -30.82 -11.79 11.78
CA PRO A 100 -31.05 -13.21 12.07
C PRO A 100 -29.88 -13.92 12.78
N LEU A 101 -28.71 -13.32 12.87
CA LEU A 101 -27.56 -13.89 13.56
C LEU A 101 -27.44 -13.47 15.03
N GLU A 102 -28.26 -12.49 15.50
CA GLU A 102 -28.11 -11.82 16.79
C GLU A 102 -28.04 -12.79 17.99
N HIS A 103 -28.77 -13.91 17.94
CA HIS A 103 -28.83 -14.87 19.03
C HIS A 103 -28.01 -16.15 18.80
N LEU A 104 -27.23 -16.25 17.75
CA LEU A 104 -26.40 -17.40 17.44
C LEU A 104 -25.10 -17.39 18.22
N THR A 105 -25.18 -17.37 19.55
CA THR A 105 -24.07 -17.15 20.49
C THR A 105 -22.95 -18.23 20.48
N GLU A 106 -23.17 -19.35 19.77
CA GLU A 106 -22.14 -20.37 19.57
C GLU A 106 -21.18 -20.05 18.41
N LEU A 107 -21.46 -19.01 17.62
CA LEU A 107 -20.62 -18.61 16.48
C LEU A 107 -19.20 -18.22 16.91
N ARG A 108 -18.22 -18.79 16.20
CA ARG A 108 -16.79 -18.60 16.39
C ARG A 108 -16.11 -18.01 15.15
N GLU A 109 -16.73 -18.24 14.00
CA GLU A 109 -16.25 -17.72 12.71
C GLU A 109 -17.44 -17.25 11.88
N ILE A 110 -17.34 -16.03 11.35
CA ILE A 110 -18.28 -15.46 10.39
C ILE A 110 -17.49 -14.93 9.20
N ASP A 111 -17.86 -15.37 8.00
CA ASP A 111 -17.37 -14.82 6.73
C ASP A 111 -18.53 -14.34 5.88
N VAL A 112 -18.69 -13.02 5.84
CA VAL A 112 -19.71 -12.32 5.04
C VAL A 112 -19.07 -11.30 4.10
N ARG A 113 -17.83 -11.56 3.65
CA ARG A 113 -17.14 -10.72 2.70
C ARG A 113 -17.92 -10.63 1.37
N ASN A 114 -17.74 -9.53 0.64
CA ASN A 114 -18.40 -9.30 -0.65
C ASN A 114 -19.92 -9.44 -0.55
N ASN A 115 -20.53 -8.62 0.29
CA ASN A 115 -21.96 -8.47 0.45
C ASN A 115 -22.33 -6.96 0.44
N TYR A 116 -23.52 -6.59 0.84
CA TYR A 116 -23.98 -5.20 0.90
C TYR A 116 -24.28 -4.73 2.33
N ILE A 117 -23.55 -5.26 3.31
CA ILE A 117 -23.76 -5.02 4.74
C ILE A 117 -23.29 -3.59 5.09
N THR A 118 -24.14 -2.86 5.81
CA THR A 118 -23.82 -1.50 6.29
C THR A 118 -23.54 -1.46 7.79
N SER A 119 -24.02 -2.45 8.56
CA SER A 119 -23.85 -2.51 10.01
C SER A 119 -23.62 -3.94 10.49
N ILE A 120 -22.69 -4.09 11.44
CA ILE A 120 -22.43 -5.35 12.15
C ILE A 120 -22.94 -5.32 13.59
N GLN A 121 -23.75 -4.31 13.96
CA GLN A 121 -24.34 -4.18 15.31
C GLN A 121 -25.13 -5.42 15.75
N PRO A 122 -25.85 -6.14 14.86
CA PRO A 122 -26.54 -7.39 15.25
C PRO A 122 -25.63 -8.48 15.81
N LEU A 123 -24.32 -8.41 15.60
CA LEU A 123 -23.37 -9.41 16.10
C LEU A 123 -22.95 -9.18 17.56
N ALA A 124 -23.43 -8.13 18.24
CA ALA A 124 -22.96 -7.68 19.56
C ALA A 124 -22.95 -8.77 20.65
N ALA A 125 -23.88 -9.72 20.60
CA ALA A 125 -23.99 -10.79 21.59
C ALA A 125 -23.07 -12.00 21.34
N LEU A 126 -22.27 -11.99 20.26
CA LEU A 126 -21.48 -13.13 19.81
C LEU A 126 -20.10 -13.18 20.47
N GLU A 127 -20.02 -13.23 21.80
CA GLU A 127 -18.78 -13.15 22.58
C GLU A 127 -17.75 -14.26 22.29
N LYS A 128 -18.19 -15.38 21.66
CA LYS A 128 -17.30 -16.49 21.29
C LYS A 128 -16.57 -16.27 19.95
N LEU A 129 -16.88 -15.16 19.27
CA LEU A 129 -16.32 -14.88 17.94
C LEU A 129 -14.82 -14.69 18.01
N GLY A 130 -14.08 -15.54 17.28
CA GLY A 130 -12.62 -15.51 17.17
C GLY A 130 -12.13 -15.03 15.81
N ARG A 131 -12.92 -15.22 14.76
CA ARG A 131 -12.61 -14.78 13.39
C ARG A 131 -13.82 -14.10 12.75
N LEU A 132 -13.58 -12.88 12.25
CA LEU A 132 -14.58 -12.07 11.59
C LEU A 132 -14.05 -11.55 10.25
N TYR A 133 -14.70 -11.95 9.15
CA TYR A 133 -14.37 -11.57 7.79
C TYR A 133 -15.53 -10.79 7.20
N ILE A 134 -15.38 -9.47 7.09
CA ILE A 134 -16.38 -8.50 6.63
C ILE A 134 -15.89 -7.60 5.51
N SER A 135 -14.78 -7.96 4.84
CA SER A 135 -14.21 -7.14 3.76
C SER A 135 -15.18 -6.97 2.59
N ASN A 136 -15.03 -5.85 1.88
CA ASN A 136 -15.84 -5.50 0.70
C ASN A 136 -17.33 -5.48 1.00
N ASN A 137 -17.70 -4.60 1.93
CA ASN A 137 -19.07 -4.24 2.31
C ASN A 137 -19.19 -2.70 2.32
N SER A 138 -20.20 -2.16 2.98
CA SER A 138 -20.41 -0.70 3.16
C SER A 138 -20.42 -0.30 4.63
N ILE A 139 -19.61 -0.97 5.45
CA ILE A 139 -19.60 -0.81 6.91
C ILE A 139 -18.86 0.50 7.26
N THR A 140 -19.50 1.34 8.09
CA THR A 140 -18.94 2.62 8.53
C THR A 140 -18.35 2.58 9.94
N SER A 141 -18.82 1.67 10.80
CA SER A 141 -18.35 1.49 12.18
C SER A 141 -18.12 0.03 12.52
N ILE A 142 -17.05 -0.22 13.26
CA ILE A 142 -16.73 -1.51 13.89
C ILE A 142 -16.83 -1.43 15.42
N ASP A 143 -17.59 -0.49 15.97
CA ASP A 143 -17.65 -0.28 17.43
C ASP A 143 -18.05 -1.51 18.22
N VAL A 144 -18.88 -2.36 17.64
CA VAL A 144 -19.33 -3.61 18.26
C VAL A 144 -18.20 -4.62 18.47
N VAL A 145 -17.09 -4.48 17.74
CA VAL A 145 -15.96 -5.44 17.83
C VAL A 145 -15.33 -5.46 19.22
N ARG A 146 -15.50 -4.41 20.03
CA ARG A 146 -15.05 -4.36 21.44
C ARG A 146 -15.63 -5.48 22.32
N GLU A 147 -16.79 -6.00 21.93
CA GLU A 147 -17.47 -7.08 22.67
C GLU A 147 -16.84 -8.47 22.40
N PHE A 148 -16.01 -8.59 21.37
CA PHE A 148 -15.45 -9.88 20.94
C PHE A 148 -14.10 -10.17 21.60
N SER A 149 -14.08 -10.42 22.90
CA SER A 149 -12.85 -10.60 23.69
C SER A 149 -11.94 -11.74 23.19
N ARG A 150 -12.45 -12.65 22.37
CA ARG A 150 -11.70 -13.77 21.77
C ARG A 150 -11.23 -13.50 20.34
N LEU A 151 -11.53 -12.31 19.80
CA LEU A 151 -11.21 -12.00 18.42
C LEU A 151 -9.69 -11.93 18.22
N HIS A 152 -9.19 -12.80 17.36
CA HIS A 152 -7.79 -12.84 16.99
C HIS A 152 -7.54 -12.59 15.50
N THR A 153 -8.60 -12.58 14.67
CA THR A 153 -8.53 -12.28 13.24
C THR A 153 -9.70 -11.39 12.85
N LEU A 154 -9.37 -10.22 12.30
CA LEU A 154 -10.35 -9.29 11.74
C LEU A 154 -9.93 -8.90 10.31
N HIS A 155 -10.77 -9.24 9.32
CA HIS A 155 -10.63 -8.78 7.95
C HIS A 155 -11.79 -7.84 7.62
N ALA A 156 -11.51 -6.56 7.49
CA ALA A 156 -12.49 -5.50 7.26
C ALA A 156 -12.06 -4.53 6.13
N SER A 157 -11.20 -5.01 5.22
CA SER A 157 -10.74 -4.22 4.07
C SER A 157 -11.89 -3.84 3.13
N GLY A 158 -11.77 -2.70 2.41
CA GLY A 158 -12.78 -2.31 1.42
C GLY A 158 -14.13 -1.96 2.05
N ASN A 159 -14.12 -1.15 3.08
CA ASN A 159 -15.28 -0.61 3.77
C ASN A 159 -15.20 0.93 3.87
N GLN A 160 -15.96 1.54 4.76
CA GLN A 160 -15.99 2.98 4.99
C GLN A 160 -15.62 3.33 6.45
N ILE A 161 -14.69 2.57 7.04
CA ILE A 161 -14.33 2.65 8.46
C ILE A 161 -13.40 3.86 8.67
N LEU A 162 -13.71 4.68 9.67
CA LEU A 162 -12.98 5.89 10.04
C LEU A 162 -12.16 5.70 11.32
N SER A 163 -12.58 4.84 12.23
CA SER A 163 -12.00 4.72 13.57
C SER A 163 -11.69 3.28 13.95
N LEU A 164 -10.55 3.09 14.61
CA LEU A 164 -10.12 1.84 15.20
C LEU A 164 -10.34 1.79 16.72
N SER A 165 -11.04 2.76 17.33
CA SER A 165 -11.18 2.88 18.79
C SER A 165 -11.72 1.62 19.47
N ALA A 166 -12.54 0.83 18.78
CA ALA A 166 -13.04 -0.45 19.27
C ALA A 166 -11.95 -1.52 19.46
N LEU A 167 -10.78 -1.35 18.86
CA LEU A 167 -9.69 -2.32 18.96
C LEU A 167 -8.82 -2.12 20.21
N THR A 168 -8.94 -1.00 20.93
CA THR A 168 -8.07 -0.65 22.06
C THR A 168 -8.04 -1.75 23.14
N GLU A 169 -9.17 -2.42 23.39
CA GLU A 169 -9.31 -3.45 24.43
C GLU A 169 -8.98 -4.88 23.94
N LEU A 170 -8.81 -5.08 22.63
CA LEU A 170 -8.69 -6.41 22.00
C LEU A 170 -7.25 -6.92 21.96
N ARG A 171 -6.67 -7.26 23.09
CA ARG A 171 -5.25 -7.66 23.21
C ARG A 171 -4.88 -9.01 22.57
N SER A 172 -5.85 -9.79 22.10
CA SER A 172 -5.64 -11.10 21.48
C SER A 172 -5.49 -11.04 19.95
N LEU A 173 -5.55 -9.83 19.36
CA LEU A 173 -5.56 -9.68 17.91
C LEU A 173 -4.19 -10.04 17.31
N LYS A 174 -4.20 -11.01 16.37
CA LYS A 174 -3.00 -11.52 15.69
C LYS A 174 -2.92 -11.10 14.23
N TRP A 175 -4.07 -10.94 13.60
CA TRP A 175 -4.18 -10.57 12.20
C TRP A 175 -5.26 -9.51 12.02
N LEU A 176 -4.84 -8.32 11.57
CA LEU A 176 -5.70 -7.21 11.21
C LEU A 176 -5.50 -6.84 9.74
N GLU A 177 -6.56 -7.01 8.95
CA GLU A 177 -6.67 -6.56 7.56
C GLU A 177 -7.74 -5.48 7.49
N ILE A 178 -7.33 -4.22 7.25
CA ILE A 178 -8.26 -3.08 7.25
C ILE A 178 -7.88 -2.07 6.16
N SER A 179 -7.30 -2.57 5.06
CA SER A 179 -6.95 -1.76 3.89
C SER A 179 -8.17 -1.18 3.19
N ASN A 180 -7.96 -0.15 2.36
CA ASN A 180 -9.03 0.50 1.59
C ASN A 180 -10.20 0.96 2.49
N ASN A 181 -9.88 1.80 3.46
CA ASN A 181 -10.80 2.46 4.39
C ASN A 181 -10.41 3.95 4.51
N PHE A 182 -10.87 4.63 5.55
CA PHE A 182 -10.59 6.06 5.79
C PHE A 182 -9.86 6.30 7.11
N ILE A 183 -9.00 5.36 7.52
CA ILE A 183 -8.27 5.41 8.79
C ILE A 183 -7.19 6.49 8.73
N THR A 184 -7.09 7.31 9.76
CA THR A 184 -6.04 8.32 9.93
C THR A 184 -5.17 8.07 11.16
N ASP A 185 -5.69 7.37 12.18
CA ASP A 185 -5.07 7.19 13.48
C ASP A 185 -4.89 5.71 13.83
N LEU A 186 -3.65 5.31 14.14
CA LEU A 186 -3.28 3.96 14.59
C LEU A 186 -3.13 3.86 16.12
N THR A 187 -3.35 4.94 16.89
CA THR A 187 -3.21 4.94 18.36
C THR A 187 -3.98 3.79 19.03
N PRO A 188 -5.18 3.38 18.57
CA PRO A 188 -5.87 2.24 19.15
C PRO A 188 -5.13 0.90 19.06
N LEU A 189 -4.04 0.82 18.26
CA LEU A 189 -3.24 -0.40 18.12
C LEU A 189 -2.07 -0.48 19.12
N THR A 190 -1.80 0.54 19.91
CA THR A 190 -0.63 0.60 20.82
C THR A 190 -0.57 -0.56 21.84
N GLU A 191 -1.70 -1.16 22.19
CA GLU A 191 -1.80 -2.26 23.15
C GLU A 191 -1.91 -3.65 22.48
N GLN A 192 -1.74 -3.75 21.15
CA GLN A 192 -1.91 -5.00 20.38
C GLN A 192 -0.66 -5.89 20.43
N THR A 193 -0.35 -6.45 21.61
CA THR A 193 0.92 -7.16 21.89
C THR A 193 1.08 -8.50 21.15
N GLU A 194 -0.01 -9.09 20.64
CA GLU A 194 0.00 -10.38 19.93
C GLU A 194 0.04 -10.21 18.40
N LEU A 195 0.04 -8.96 17.89
CA LEU A 195 -0.12 -8.69 16.48
C LEU A 195 1.07 -9.21 15.67
N LYS A 196 0.77 -10.04 14.65
CA LYS A 196 1.75 -10.63 13.73
C LYS A 196 1.61 -10.13 12.30
N ARG A 197 0.41 -9.78 11.90
CA ARG A 197 0.11 -9.28 10.54
C ARG A 197 -0.76 -8.05 10.64
N LEU A 198 -0.30 -6.97 10.04
CA LEU A 198 -1.03 -5.70 9.96
C LEU A 198 -1.06 -5.22 8.51
N ASN A 199 -2.26 -5.09 7.97
CA ASN A 199 -2.48 -4.47 6.68
C ASN A 199 -3.43 -3.27 6.83
N VAL A 200 -2.89 -2.07 6.69
CA VAL A 200 -3.59 -0.78 6.71
C VAL A 200 -3.38 -0.01 5.41
N ALA A 201 -3.11 -0.71 4.31
CA ALA A 201 -2.86 -0.09 3.01
C ALA A 201 -4.07 0.72 2.53
N ASN A 202 -3.80 1.75 1.70
CA ASN A 202 -4.82 2.60 1.09
C ASN A 202 -5.79 3.19 2.13
N ASN A 203 -5.23 3.90 3.08
CA ASN A 203 -5.90 4.70 4.09
C ASN A 203 -5.36 6.15 4.05
N HIS A 204 -5.52 6.92 5.11
CA HIS A 204 -5.06 8.32 5.20
C HIS A 204 -4.04 8.50 6.35
N ILE A 205 -3.22 7.49 6.60
CA ILE A 205 -2.26 7.45 7.71
C ILE A 205 -1.04 8.30 7.35
N SER A 206 -0.65 9.22 8.23
CA SER A 206 0.55 10.05 8.06
C SER A 206 1.67 9.74 9.07
N SER A 207 1.36 9.08 10.18
CA SER A 207 2.34 8.67 11.20
C SER A 207 2.19 7.19 11.56
N LEU A 208 3.34 6.56 11.83
CA LEU A 208 3.46 5.21 12.39
C LEU A 208 3.81 5.22 13.88
N ASP A 209 3.80 6.36 14.57
CA ASP A 209 4.25 6.51 15.96
C ASP A 209 3.57 5.53 16.92
N ALA A 210 2.30 5.20 16.68
CA ALA A 210 1.57 4.19 17.44
C ALA A 210 2.23 2.80 17.42
N LEU A 211 3.01 2.49 16.38
CA LEU A 211 3.69 1.20 16.26
C LEU A 211 4.98 1.12 17.09
N THR A 212 5.51 2.25 17.59
CA THR A 212 6.73 2.29 18.41
C THR A 212 6.61 1.48 19.69
N THR A 213 5.39 1.38 20.24
CA THR A 213 5.12 0.67 21.51
C THR A 213 4.84 -0.81 21.32
N LEU A 214 4.60 -1.26 20.10
CA LEU A 214 4.35 -2.67 19.82
C LEU A 214 5.60 -3.51 20.11
N PRO A 215 5.46 -4.69 20.71
CA PRO A 215 6.57 -5.61 20.85
C PRO A 215 7.03 -6.08 19.46
N ASN A 216 8.28 -6.57 19.42
CA ASN A 216 8.89 -7.08 18.19
C ASN A 216 8.28 -8.43 17.76
N THR A 217 6.96 -8.49 17.54
CA THR A 217 6.22 -9.70 17.14
C THR A 217 5.68 -9.63 15.71
N LEU A 218 5.67 -8.42 15.12
CA LEU A 218 5.11 -8.19 13.79
C LEU A 218 6.00 -8.83 12.73
N GLN A 219 5.40 -9.67 11.87
CA GLN A 219 6.08 -10.39 10.80
C GLN A 219 5.76 -9.83 9.42
N GLU A 220 4.56 -9.32 9.25
CA GLU A 220 4.10 -8.75 7.98
C GLU A 220 3.43 -7.40 8.25
N LEU A 221 3.92 -6.36 7.56
CA LEU A 221 3.39 -5.00 7.63
C LEU A 221 3.13 -4.48 6.22
N ASN A 222 1.90 -4.09 5.97
CA ASN A 222 1.52 -3.39 4.75
C ASN A 222 0.91 -2.03 5.11
N VAL A 223 1.61 -0.95 4.76
CA VAL A 223 1.19 0.44 4.93
C VAL A 223 1.15 1.18 3.58
N ALA A 224 1.06 0.44 2.48
CA ALA A 224 1.06 1.00 1.13
C ALA A 224 -0.08 2.02 0.92
N GLY A 225 0.14 2.99 0.01
CA GLY A 225 -0.92 3.93 -0.38
C GLY A 225 -1.41 4.82 0.76
N ASN A 226 -0.52 5.34 1.58
CA ASN A 226 -0.79 6.26 2.68
C ASN A 226 0.00 7.59 2.51
N HIS A 227 0.19 8.36 3.56
CA HIS A 227 0.91 9.64 3.56
C HIS A 227 2.15 9.62 4.44
N ILE A 228 2.80 8.46 4.59
CA ILE A 228 3.91 8.22 5.49
C ILE A 228 5.20 8.80 4.89
N SER A 229 5.97 9.53 5.68
CA SER A 229 7.25 10.11 5.28
C SER A 229 8.44 9.61 6.11
N HIS A 230 8.21 8.99 7.28
CA HIS A 230 9.25 8.55 8.21
C HIS A 230 8.99 7.11 8.67
N LEU A 231 10.06 6.33 8.80
CA LEU A 231 10.01 4.92 9.18
C LEU A 231 10.60 4.65 10.58
N ALA A 232 11.02 5.68 11.33
CA ALA A 232 11.64 5.55 12.65
C ALA A 232 10.89 4.62 13.61
N PRO A 233 9.55 4.61 13.65
CA PRO A 233 8.79 3.67 14.49
C PRO A 233 9.03 2.19 14.18
N LEU A 234 9.55 1.85 13.00
CA LEU A 234 9.79 0.47 12.59
C LEU A 234 11.18 -0.05 12.97
N SER A 235 12.11 0.80 13.40
CA SER A 235 13.53 0.47 13.57
C SER A 235 13.82 -0.71 14.53
N HIS A 236 12.92 -0.99 15.47
CA HIS A 236 13.04 -2.09 16.43
C HIS A 236 12.35 -3.40 15.99
N MET A 237 11.59 -3.39 14.85
CA MET A 237 10.75 -4.51 14.42
C MET A 237 11.55 -5.56 13.62
N THR A 238 12.60 -6.11 14.24
CA THR A 238 13.55 -7.02 13.56
C THR A 238 12.96 -8.38 13.17
N GLU A 239 11.74 -8.75 13.64
CA GLU A 239 11.03 -9.95 13.21
C GLU A 239 10.26 -9.78 11.90
N LEU A 240 10.21 -8.55 11.34
CA LEU A 240 9.57 -8.31 10.04
C LEU A 240 10.25 -9.12 8.94
N ARG A 241 9.41 -9.77 8.12
CA ARG A 241 9.78 -10.56 6.94
C ARG A 241 9.25 -9.95 5.66
N LYS A 242 8.05 -9.37 5.72
CA LYS A 242 7.41 -8.69 4.60
C LYS A 242 7.06 -7.27 5.01
N LEU A 243 7.51 -6.32 4.19
CA LEU A 243 7.27 -4.91 4.40
C LEU A 243 6.83 -4.26 3.08
N ASP A 244 5.61 -3.74 3.05
CA ASP A 244 5.11 -2.95 1.95
C ASP A 244 4.88 -1.50 2.41
N ILE A 245 5.71 -0.60 1.91
CA ILE A 245 5.68 0.84 2.15
C ILE A 245 5.42 1.62 0.85
N SER A 246 4.96 0.95 -0.20
CA SER A 246 4.76 1.57 -1.52
C SER A 246 3.70 2.67 -1.49
N GLY A 247 3.77 3.59 -2.47
CA GLY A 247 2.78 4.67 -2.60
C GLY A 247 2.72 5.63 -1.40
N ASN A 248 3.86 5.99 -0.85
CA ASN A 248 4.00 6.90 0.28
C ASN A 248 4.91 8.10 -0.07
N GLN A 249 5.43 8.82 0.92
CA GLN A 249 6.27 10.01 0.74
C GLN A 249 7.67 9.81 1.33
N ILE A 250 8.16 8.56 1.36
CA ILE A 250 9.40 8.15 2.01
C ILE A 250 10.59 8.58 1.15
N GLN A 251 11.58 9.22 1.78
CA GLN A 251 12.82 9.67 1.13
C GLN A 251 14.04 8.85 1.55
N GLN A 252 14.06 8.35 2.79
CA GLN A 252 15.21 7.66 3.38
C GLN A 252 14.79 6.32 3.98
N LEU A 253 15.70 5.35 3.90
CA LEU A 253 15.51 3.99 4.42
C LEU A 253 16.39 3.70 5.64
N SER A 254 17.10 4.69 6.19
CA SER A 254 18.03 4.51 7.34
C SER A 254 17.36 3.82 8.53
N ASP A 255 16.08 4.09 8.76
CA ASP A 255 15.34 3.54 9.89
C ASP A 255 15.07 2.03 9.80
N ILE A 256 15.22 1.44 8.61
CA ILE A 256 14.98 0.00 8.40
C ILE A 256 16.26 -0.81 8.17
N GLU A 257 17.46 -0.22 8.32
CA GLU A 257 18.73 -0.91 8.13
C GLU A 257 18.94 -2.10 9.08
N ALA A 258 18.30 -2.08 10.26
CA ALA A 258 18.35 -3.14 11.25
C ALA A 258 17.39 -4.32 10.96
N LEU A 259 16.49 -4.21 9.97
CA LEU A 259 15.46 -5.21 9.68
C LEU A 259 16.01 -6.39 8.85
N THR A 260 17.07 -7.02 9.33
CA THR A 260 17.83 -8.05 8.58
C THR A 260 17.07 -9.36 8.32
N ASN A 261 15.85 -9.51 8.85
CA ASN A 261 14.97 -10.65 8.57
C ASN A 261 14.01 -10.39 7.39
N VAL A 262 13.97 -9.16 6.84
CA VAL A 262 13.11 -8.84 5.70
C VAL A 262 13.56 -9.64 4.48
N THR A 263 12.61 -10.37 3.90
CA THR A 263 12.77 -11.15 2.67
C THR A 263 12.07 -10.51 1.47
N GLU A 264 11.03 -9.73 1.74
CA GLU A 264 10.25 -9.02 0.71
C GLU A 264 10.08 -7.56 1.14
N LEU A 265 10.55 -6.62 0.30
CA LEU A 265 10.36 -5.18 0.47
C LEU A 265 9.73 -4.60 -0.80
N ASN A 266 8.55 -4.03 -0.64
CA ASN A 266 7.95 -3.19 -1.66
C ASN A 266 8.03 -1.73 -1.23
N ALA A 267 8.81 -0.93 -1.93
CA ALA A 267 9.01 0.50 -1.70
C ALA A 267 8.76 1.33 -2.97
N GLU A 268 7.97 0.78 -3.92
CA GLU A 268 7.61 1.48 -5.16
C GLU A 268 6.85 2.79 -4.89
N SER A 269 6.93 3.72 -5.83
CA SER A 269 6.15 4.97 -5.79
C SER A 269 6.36 5.77 -4.50
N ASN A 270 7.64 6.04 -4.21
CA ASN A 270 8.11 6.88 -3.12
C ASN A 270 9.08 7.96 -3.66
N GLN A 271 9.92 8.51 -2.81
CA GLN A 271 10.91 9.52 -3.15
C GLN A 271 12.33 9.09 -2.75
N ILE A 272 12.57 7.78 -2.67
CA ILE A 272 13.81 7.18 -2.19
C ILE A 272 14.95 7.43 -3.18
N TYR A 273 16.10 7.86 -2.67
CA TYR A 273 17.29 8.16 -3.47
C TYR A 273 18.55 7.44 -2.99
N ASP A 274 18.60 6.97 -1.74
CA ASP A 274 19.74 6.28 -1.14
C ASP A 274 19.36 4.84 -0.75
N LEU A 275 20.12 3.87 -1.28
CA LEU A 275 19.92 2.43 -1.01
C LEU A 275 20.97 1.86 -0.05
N GLU A 276 21.91 2.68 0.46
CA GLU A 276 22.95 2.20 1.38
C GLU A 276 22.36 1.46 2.60
N PRO A 277 21.22 1.85 3.19
CA PRO A 277 20.59 1.12 4.28
C PRO A 277 20.17 -0.32 3.95
N LEU A 278 20.02 -0.65 2.66
CA LEU A 278 19.63 -2.01 2.24
C LEU A 278 20.82 -2.97 2.10
N ARG A 279 22.06 -2.48 2.10
CA ARG A 279 23.27 -3.26 1.88
C ARG A 279 23.36 -4.52 2.75
N ASN A 280 22.96 -4.41 4.01
CA ASN A 280 23.05 -5.49 5.00
C ASN A 280 21.80 -6.37 5.08
N LEU A 281 20.76 -6.11 4.30
CA LEU A 281 19.54 -6.91 4.27
C LEU A 281 19.74 -8.19 3.40
N THR A 282 20.68 -9.03 3.78
CA THR A 282 21.15 -10.17 2.97
C THR A 282 20.12 -11.28 2.75
N LYS A 283 18.99 -11.25 3.48
CA LYS A 283 17.87 -12.17 3.28
C LYS A 283 16.85 -11.65 2.25
N LEU A 284 17.03 -10.40 1.79
CA LEU A 284 16.13 -9.76 0.85
C LEU A 284 16.22 -10.44 -0.51
N ASN A 285 15.13 -11.05 -0.96
CA ASN A 285 15.05 -11.74 -2.24
C ASN A 285 14.00 -11.15 -3.21
N VAL A 286 13.04 -10.38 -2.69
CA VAL A 286 12.09 -9.59 -3.49
C VAL A 286 12.21 -8.13 -3.10
N LEU A 287 12.57 -7.27 -4.05
CA LEU A 287 12.76 -5.84 -3.85
C LEU A 287 12.11 -5.05 -4.99
N LYS A 288 11.10 -4.26 -4.66
CA LYS A 288 10.39 -3.41 -5.62
C LYS A 288 10.70 -1.95 -5.31
N LEU A 289 11.33 -1.25 -6.27
CA LEU A 289 11.85 0.12 -6.12
C LEU A 289 11.41 1.05 -7.27
N SER A 290 10.52 0.61 -8.14
CA SER A 290 10.08 1.41 -9.28
C SER A 290 9.42 2.73 -8.84
N ASN A 291 9.47 3.75 -9.69
CA ASN A 291 8.90 5.08 -9.41
C ASN A 291 9.48 5.74 -8.15
N ASN A 292 10.82 5.83 -8.09
CA ASN A 292 11.56 6.50 -7.03
C ASN A 292 12.57 7.50 -7.62
N ARG A 293 13.57 7.91 -6.84
CA ARG A 293 14.65 8.82 -7.24
C ARG A 293 16.02 8.17 -7.19
N ILE A 294 16.10 6.87 -7.36
CA ILE A 294 17.32 6.07 -7.25
C ILE A 294 18.23 6.37 -8.45
N TRP A 295 19.49 6.60 -8.18
CA TRP A 295 20.51 6.89 -9.16
C TRP A 295 21.69 5.89 -9.11
N ASP A 296 21.85 5.17 -7.99
CA ASP A 296 22.96 4.22 -7.77
C ASP A 296 22.40 2.89 -7.22
N LEU A 297 22.75 1.79 -7.88
CA LEU A 297 22.41 0.43 -7.45
C LEU A 297 23.57 -0.29 -6.77
N SER A 298 24.76 0.35 -6.62
CA SER A 298 25.94 -0.28 -6.02
C SER A 298 25.70 -0.87 -4.63
N PRO A 299 24.85 -0.30 -3.76
CA PRO A 299 24.54 -0.90 -2.47
C PRO A 299 23.89 -2.29 -2.55
N LEU A 300 23.31 -2.64 -3.71
CA LEU A 300 22.61 -3.90 -3.92
C LEU A 300 23.50 -4.99 -4.54
N SER A 301 24.77 -4.69 -4.85
CA SER A 301 25.66 -5.58 -5.62
C SER A 301 25.86 -6.96 -5.01
N ASP A 302 25.80 -7.06 -3.68
CA ASP A 302 26.03 -8.31 -2.94
C ASP A 302 24.72 -9.05 -2.60
N LEU A 303 23.57 -8.50 -3.01
CA LEU A 303 22.28 -9.11 -2.79
C LEU A 303 21.88 -10.01 -3.97
N SER A 304 21.10 -11.06 -3.67
CA SER A 304 20.59 -12.02 -4.65
C SER A 304 19.08 -11.95 -4.71
N PHE A 305 18.53 -11.62 -5.87
CA PHE A 305 17.09 -11.50 -6.07
C PHE A 305 16.55 -12.72 -6.81
N THR A 306 15.52 -13.35 -6.27
CA THR A 306 14.84 -14.49 -6.89
C THR A 306 13.54 -14.04 -7.54
N ALA A 307 13.01 -14.85 -8.45
CA ALA A 307 11.70 -14.59 -9.04
C ALA A 307 10.63 -14.46 -7.94
N ASP A 308 9.77 -13.48 -8.08
CA ASP A 308 8.61 -13.29 -7.20
C ASP A 308 7.66 -14.48 -7.36
N ASN A 309 7.68 -15.41 -6.40
CA ASN A 309 6.72 -16.51 -6.31
C ASN A 309 5.43 -16.10 -5.57
N SER A 310 5.24 -14.83 -5.24
CA SER A 310 4.06 -14.33 -4.51
C SER A 310 2.74 -14.51 -5.28
N GLY A 311 2.81 -14.79 -6.58
CA GLY A 311 1.64 -15.17 -7.38
C GLY A 311 1.11 -16.60 -7.15
N ALA A 312 1.80 -17.44 -6.37
CA ALA A 312 1.45 -18.85 -6.23
C ALA A 312 0.81 -19.24 -4.88
N GLN A 313 0.76 -18.35 -3.89
CA GLN A 313 0.19 -18.65 -2.58
C GLN A 313 -0.53 -17.47 -1.91
N SER A 314 -1.58 -16.96 -2.53
CA SER A 314 -2.68 -16.38 -1.75
C SER A 314 -3.97 -16.58 -2.50
N VAL A 315 -4.65 -17.67 -2.15
CA VAL A 315 -6.04 -17.91 -2.57
C VAL A 315 -7.00 -16.92 -1.89
N ASP A 316 -6.48 -16.06 -0.99
CA ASP A 316 -7.26 -15.10 -0.21
C ASP A 316 -7.17 -13.64 -0.69
N ASN A 317 -6.37 -13.35 -1.74
CA ASN A 317 -6.27 -12.00 -2.32
C ASN A 317 -6.97 -11.91 -3.69
N ILE A 318 -8.23 -12.24 -3.77
CA ILE A 318 -9.10 -11.68 -4.80
C ILE A 318 -9.58 -10.33 -4.26
N SER A 319 -8.70 -9.36 -4.20
CA SER A 319 -9.12 -7.97 -4.08
C SER A 319 -9.72 -7.57 -5.42
N ALA A 320 -11.02 -7.38 -5.42
CA ALA A 320 -11.73 -6.77 -6.52
C ALA A 320 -11.25 -5.31 -6.71
N SER A 321 -10.21 -5.13 -7.52
CA SER A 321 -9.98 -3.90 -8.26
C SER A 321 -10.02 -4.23 -9.76
N ALA A 322 -11.07 -4.89 -10.19
CA ALA A 322 -11.43 -5.01 -11.59
C ALA A 322 -12.60 -4.07 -11.87
N SER A 323 -12.33 -2.75 -11.88
CA SER A 323 -13.17 -1.89 -12.70
C SER A 323 -12.71 -2.02 -14.15
N MET A 324 -13.49 -2.75 -14.91
CA MET A 324 -13.60 -2.80 -16.37
C MET A 324 -12.70 -1.83 -17.15
N SER A 325 -11.78 -2.40 -17.94
CA SER A 325 -11.66 -2.02 -19.34
C SER A 325 -11.46 -3.28 -20.17
N LEU A 326 -12.48 -3.61 -20.91
CA LEU A 326 -12.48 -4.56 -22.02
C LEU A 326 -11.55 -4.05 -23.14
N SER A 327 -10.84 -5.01 -23.71
CA SER A 327 -10.13 -4.97 -24.99
C SER A 327 -8.65 -4.64 -24.98
N SER A 328 -7.82 -5.70 -24.92
CA SER A 328 -6.86 -5.99 -25.99
C SER A 328 -6.27 -7.40 -25.79
N PRO A 329 -6.35 -8.27 -26.81
CA PRO A 329 -5.70 -9.57 -26.80
C PRO A 329 -4.28 -9.38 -27.30
N ASN A 330 -3.29 -9.47 -26.46
CA ASN A 330 -1.91 -9.85 -26.73
C ASN A 330 -1.09 -9.71 -25.43
N VAL A 331 -1.38 -10.56 -24.44
CA VAL A 331 -0.41 -10.82 -23.38
C VAL A 331 0.46 -11.95 -23.88
N THR A 332 1.57 -11.59 -24.50
CA THR A 332 2.70 -12.51 -24.59
C THR A 332 3.15 -12.81 -23.16
N THR A 333 3.09 -14.06 -22.79
CA THR A 333 3.64 -14.63 -21.57
C THR A 333 5.13 -14.30 -21.47
N GLU A 334 5.49 -13.15 -20.91
CA GLU A 334 6.85 -12.87 -20.47
C GLU A 334 7.03 -13.49 -19.09
N THR A 335 7.55 -14.69 -19.11
CA THR A 335 7.95 -15.46 -17.95
C THR A 335 9.19 -14.87 -17.26
N ALA A 336 9.15 -14.89 -15.94
CA ALA A 336 10.18 -14.56 -14.97
C ALA A 336 10.29 -13.07 -14.63
N ALA A 337 9.41 -12.60 -13.75
CA ALA A 337 9.70 -11.46 -12.92
C ALA A 337 10.93 -11.79 -12.07
N THR A 338 12.01 -11.04 -12.26
CA THR A 338 13.13 -11.04 -11.33
C THR A 338 12.66 -10.44 -10.01
N GLY A 339 13.18 -10.89 -8.87
CA GLY A 339 12.82 -10.33 -7.56
C GLY A 339 13.20 -8.86 -7.35
N LEU A 340 13.74 -8.19 -8.38
CA LEU A 340 14.10 -6.76 -8.35
C LEU A 340 13.39 -5.99 -9.45
N THR A 341 12.68 -4.89 -9.09
CA THR A 341 12.12 -3.91 -10.02
C THR A 341 12.66 -2.51 -9.72
N VAL A 342 13.18 -1.80 -10.74
CA VAL A 342 13.85 -0.49 -10.58
C VAL A 342 13.48 0.53 -11.67
N HIS A 343 12.44 0.28 -12.47
CA HIS A 343 12.08 1.18 -13.55
C HIS A 343 11.58 2.56 -13.05
N ASN A 344 11.61 3.54 -13.92
CA ASN A 344 11.18 4.91 -13.64
C ASN A 344 11.92 5.57 -12.45
N ASN A 345 13.25 5.44 -12.43
CA ASN A 345 14.17 6.06 -11.48
C ASN A 345 15.09 7.07 -12.22
N TYR A 346 16.28 7.36 -11.69
CA TYR A 346 17.30 8.25 -12.26
C TYR A 346 18.58 7.50 -12.65
N LEU A 347 18.44 6.24 -12.99
CA LEU A 347 19.52 5.32 -13.33
C LEU A 347 20.09 5.63 -14.74
N ASP A 348 21.40 5.57 -14.90
CA ASP A 348 22.00 5.50 -16.22
C ASP A 348 21.93 4.07 -16.76
N VAL A 349 21.04 3.88 -17.72
CA VAL A 349 20.80 2.60 -18.40
C VAL A 349 21.36 2.58 -19.82
N THR A 350 22.34 3.46 -20.12
CA THR A 350 23.07 3.39 -21.40
C THR A 350 23.93 2.13 -21.47
N SER A 351 24.12 1.62 -22.69
CA SER A 351 24.93 0.41 -22.89
C SER A 351 26.34 0.60 -22.36
N GLY A 352 26.78 -0.29 -21.47
CA GLY A 352 28.11 -0.25 -20.87
C GLY A 352 28.22 0.63 -19.62
N SER A 353 27.16 1.32 -19.17
CA SER A 353 27.15 2.04 -17.89
C SER A 353 27.36 1.10 -16.71
N HIS A 354 27.80 1.66 -15.57
CA HIS A 354 27.97 0.90 -14.34
C HIS A 354 26.66 0.27 -13.88
N THR A 355 25.56 1.02 -13.96
CA THR A 355 24.20 0.52 -13.65
C THR A 355 23.83 -0.69 -14.51
N MET A 356 24.08 -0.64 -15.83
CA MET A 356 23.79 -1.77 -16.71
C MET A 356 24.68 -2.99 -16.42
N GLN A 357 25.93 -2.78 -16.00
CA GLN A 357 26.80 -3.88 -15.56
C GLN A 357 26.23 -4.55 -14.30
N LEU A 358 25.80 -3.78 -13.31
CA LEU A 358 25.18 -4.28 -12.08
C LEU A 358 23.85 -5.03 -12.35
N LEU A 359 22.98 -4.49 -13.19
CA LEU A 359 21.72 -5.15 -13.57
C LEU A 359 21.96 -6.50 -14.25
N ASN A 360 22.98 -6.56 -15.13
CA ASN A 360 23.36 -7.82 -15.76
C ASN A 360 23.97 -8.82 -14.76
N GLN A 361 24.82 -8.36 -13.83
CA GLN A 361 25.38 -9.18 -12.76
C GLN A 361 24.31 -9.76 -11.86
N MET A 362 23.29 -8.97 -11.49
CA MET A 362 22.16 -9.39 -10.70
C MET A 362 21.10 -10.19 -11.48
N ASN A 363 21.36 -10.49 -12.77
CA ASN A 363 20.48 -11.20 -13.69
C ASN A 363 19.07 -10.57 -13.79
N VAL A 364 19.00 -9.24 -13.65
CA VAL A 364 17.74 -8.46 -13.80
C VAL A 364 17.52 -8.20 -15.28
N ARG A 365 16.48 -8.80 -15.85
CA ARG A 365 16.08 -8.49 -17.23
C ARG A 365 15.49 -7.10 -17.27
N GLU A 366 15.99 -6.32 -18.22
CA GLU A 366 15.53 -4.97 -18.44
C GLU A 366 14.02 -4.95 -18.77
N GLN A 367 13.25 -4.32 -17.89
CA GLN A 367 11.88 -3.93 -18.21
C GLN A 367 11.92 -2.62 -18.99
N LYS A 368 11.08 -2.49 -20.03
CA LYS A 368 11.06 -1.37 -20.97
C LYS A 368 11.19 -0.03 -20.26
N ARG A 369 12.18 0.73 -20.71
CA ARG A 369 12.63 1.99 -20.16
C ARG A 369 11.60 3.08 -20.35
N THR A 370 11.08 3.60 -19.27
CA THR A 370 10.62 4.99 -19.26
C THR A 370 11.82 5.90 -19.18
N PRO A 371 11.80 7.09 -19.80
CA PRO A 371 12.91 8.03 -19.71
C PRO A 371 13.26 8.29 -18.24
N GLN A 372 14.51 8.10 -17.89
CA GLN A 372 15.01 8.44 -16.56
C GLN A 372 15.04 9.98 -16.44
N GLY A 373 14.69 10.53 -15.29
CA GLY A 373 14.78 11.96 -15.04
C GLY A 373 16.22 12.44 -15.00
N ARG A 374 16.45 13.75 -15.20
CA ARG A 374 17.76 14.36 -15.01
C ARG A 374 18.00 14.64 -13.55
N PHE A 375 19.23 14.47 -13.09
CA PHE A 375 19.64 14.85 -11.76
C PHE A 375 21.07 15.42 -11.76
N GLN A 376 21.34 16.23 -10.77
CA GLN A 376 22.70 16.75 -10.51
C GLN A 376 23.19 16.16 -9.19
N ARG A 377 24.46 15.82 -9.14
CA ARG A 377 25.16 15.35 -7.96
C ARG A 377 26.37 16.26 -7.68
N LEU A 378 26.35 16.88 -6.52
CA LEU A 378 27.45 17.71 -6.02
C LEU A 378 27.96 17.08 -4.72
N ILE A 379 29.25 17.22 -4.44
CA ILE A 379 29.87 16.69 -3.23
C ILE A 379 30.42 17.88 -2.43
N GLU A 380 30.08 17.98 -1.16
CA GLU A 380 30.57 19.04 -0.28
C GLU A 380 32.08 19.07 -0.25
N GLY A 381 32.65 20.22 -0.52
CA GLY A 381 34.11 20.43 -0.58
C GLY A 381 34.80 19.94 -1.87
N SER A 382 34.05 19.37 -2.83
CA SER A 382 34.62 18.93 -4.12
C SER A 382 34.29 19.93 -5.23
N THR A 383 35.26 20.16 -6.14
CA THR A 383 35.04 20.90 -7.39
C THR A 383 34.50 20.02 -8.52
N THR A 384 34.35 18.71 -8.30
CA THR A 384 33.71 17.82 -9.29
C THR A 384 32.25 17.66 -8.99
N ALA A 385 31.41 17.94 -9.97
CA ALA A 385 29.98 17.68 -9.95
C ALA A 385 29.57 16.77 -11.11
N TYR A 386 28.34 16.25 -11.06
CA TYR A 386 27.83 15.37 -12.10
C TYR A 386 26.43 15.78 -12.52
N VAL A 387 26.14 15.64 -13.83
CA VAL A 387 24.79 15.71 -14.37
C VAL A 387 24.52 14.38 -15.06
N GLY A 388 23.68 13.56 -14.46
CA GLY A 388 23.69 12.13 -14.72
C GLY A 388 25.09 11.56 -14.39
N ASP A 389 25.66 10.78 -15.30
CA ASP A 389 27.03 10.23 -15.13
C ASP A 389 28.15 11.12 -15.70
N ARG A 390 27.78 12.24 -16.32
CA ARG A 390 28.78 13.13 -16.89
C ARG A 390 29.39 14.05 -15.83
N ALA A 391 30.70 14.00 -15.68
CA ALA A 391 31.45 14.87 -14.78
C ALA A 391 31.62 16.28 -15.34
N TYR A 392 31.59 17.28 -14.46
CA TYR A 392 31.80 18.69 -14.70
C TYR A 392 32.74 19.25 -13.63
N GLU A 393 33.55 20.19 -13.98
CA GLU A 393 34.41 20.95 -13.06
C GLU A 393 33.65 22.19 -12.60
N LEU A 394 33.57 22.39 -11.29
CA LEU A 394 32.96 23.58 -10.69
C LEU A 394 34.03 24.67 -10.48
N ASP A 395 33.65 25.92 -10.68
CA ASP A 395 34.50 27.06 -10.34
C ASP A 395 34.85 27.11 -8.85
N ALA A 396 33.97 26.54 -8.00
CA ALA A 396 34.19 26.41 -6.56
C ALA A 396 33.28 25.35 -5.91
N PRO A 397 33.73 24.70 -4.80
CA PRO A 397 32.98 23.59 -4.21
C PRO A 397 31.76 24.04 -3.41
N PRO A 398 30.70 23.24 -3.34
CA PRO A 398 29.59 23.42 -2.37
C PRO A 398 30.12 23.37 -0.93
N PHE A 399 29.42 24.04 -0.01
CA PHE A 399 29.79 24.07 1.41
C PHE A 399 28.55 24.19 2.32
N ILE A 400 28.73 23.89 3.60
CA ILE A 400 27.71 24.12 4.63
C ILE A 400 28.12 25.32 5.49
N ASP A 401 27.19 26.28 5.67
CA ASP A 401 27.31 27.38 6.63
C ASP A 401 26.05 27.44 7.51
N LYS A 402 26.25 27.46 8.82
CA LYS A 402 25.18 27.56 9.83
C LYS A 402 24.03 26.56 9.59
N GLY A 403 24.39 25.32 9.24
CA GLY A 403 23.42 24.24 8.97
C GLY A 403 22.68 24.36 7.65
N ARG A 404 23.11 25.23 6.74
CA ARG A 404 22.55 25.37 5.38
C ARG A 404 23.58 25.00 4.34
N THR A 405 23.16 24.23 3.37
CA THR A 405 23.97 23.84 2.22
C THR A 405 23.90 24.93 1.15
N TYR A 406 25.05 25.44 0.77
CA TYR A 406 25.25 26.43 -0.28
C TYR A 406 25.88 25.78 -1.51
N VAL A 407 25.32 26.07 -2.68
CA VAL A 407 25.78 25.50 -3.97
C VAL A 407 26.13 26.64 -4.93
N PRO A 408 27.10 26.44 -5.87
CA PRO A 408 27.42 27.42 -6.89
C PRO A 408 26.21 27.70 -7.77
N LEU A 409 25.74 28.94 -7.74
CA LEU A 409 24.50 29.39 -8.40
C LEU A 409 24.48 29.05 -9.89
N ARG A 410 25.53 29.42 -10.62
CA ARG A 410 25.61 29.27 -12.08
C ARG A 410 25.46 27.82 -12.49
N PHE A 411 26.28 26.91 -11.91
CA PHE A 411 26.23 25.51 -12.27
C PHE A 411 24.84 24.90 -12.06
N VAL A 412 24.26 25.10 -10.88
CA VAL A 412 22.96 24.51 -10.55
C VAL A 412 21.86 25.02 -11.46
N SER A 413 21.82 26.34 -11.68
CA SER A 413 20.74 26.96 -12.47
C SER A 413 20.84 26.61 -13.96
N GLU A 414 22.02 26.69 -14.56
CA GLU A 414 22.22 26.40 -15.99
C GLU A 414 21.84 24.94 -16.33
N HIS A 415 22.17 24.00 -15.46
CA HIS A 415 21.83 22.60 -15.67
C HIS A 415 20.36 22.26 -15.33
N LEU A 416 19.60 23.23 -14.83
CA LEU A 416 18.14 23.18 -14.66
C LEU A 416 17.40 24.05 -15.70
N ASN A 417 18.03 24.36 -16.82
CA ASN A 417 17.50 25.19 -17.91
C ASN A 417 17.15 26.62 -17.46
N ALA A 418 17.82 27.16 -16.46
CA ALA A 418 17.72 28.56 -16.06
C ALA A 418 18.97 29.31 -16.49
N HIS A 419 18.78 30.55 -16.92
CA HIS A 419 19.87 31.45 -17.29
C HIS A 419 20.22 32.33 -16.09
N VAL A 420 21.53 32.48 -15.80
CA VAL A 420 22.02 33.34 -14.73
C VAL A 420 22.79 34.49 -15.32
N ASN A 421 22.37 35.69 -14.99
CA ASN A 421 23.06 36.94 -15.32
C ASN A 421 23.50 37.64 -14.04
N TRP A 422 24.74 38.14 -13.99
CA TRP A 422 25.29 38.89 -12.87
C TRP A 422 25.37 40.37 -13.20
N ASN A 423 24.64 41.21 -12.41
CA ASN A 423 24.76 42.66 -12.50
C ASN A 423 25.78 43.16 -11.46
N SER A 424 26.98 43.51 -11.93
CA SER A 424 28.05 43.98 -11.06
C SER A 424 27.77 45.37 -10.45
N GLY A 425 26.96 46.21 -11.10
CA GLY A 425 26.60 47.52 -10.60
C GLY A 425 25.64 47.47 -9.40
N THR A 426 24.66 46.61 -9.45
CA THR A 426 23.68 46.39 -8.35
C THR A 426 24.10 45.28 -7.39
N ARG A 427 25.14 44.49 -7.73
CA ARG A 427 25.61 43.26 -7.07
C ARG A 427 24.44 42.24 -6.90
N GLU A 428 23.76 42.03 -7.99
CA GLU A 428 22.55 41.22 -8.03
C GLU A 428 22.71 40.06 -9.03
N ALA A 429 22.23 38.88 -8.64
CA ALA A 429 22.01 37.76 -9.53
C ALA A 429 20.59 37.84 -10.09
N VAL A 430 20.46 37.71 -11.41
CA VAL A 430 19.18 37.61 -12.12
C VAL A 430 19.11 36.22 -12.73
N ILE A 431 18.16 35.43 -12.26
CA ILE A 431 17.92 34.04 -12.71
C ILE A 431 16.61 34.05 -13.49
N THR A 432 16.65 33.57 -14.73
CA THR A 432 15.45 33.47 -15.59
C THR A 432 15.22 32.03 -16.03
N GLN A 433 13.99 31.55 -15.85
CA GLN A 433 13.56 30.23 -16.31
C GLN A 433 12.10 30.33 -16.79
N ALA A 434 11.84 29.96 -18.02
CA ALA A 434 10.53 30.14 -18.64
C ALA A 434 9.98 31.57 -18.41
N ASP A 435 8.82 31.68 -17.75
CA ASP A 435 8.17 32.95 -17.44
C ASP A 435 8.54 33.52 -16.04
N GLN A 436 9.50 32.93 -15.36
CA GLN A 436 9.93 33.36 -14.02
C GLN A 436 11.24 34.12 -14.06
N THR A 437 11.31 35.23 -13.36
CA THR A 437 12.52 36.00 -13.12
C THR A 437 12.73 36.19 -11.61
N ILE A 438 13.87 35.68 -11.11
CA ILE A 438 14.29 35.81 -9.72
C ILE A 438 15.44 36.83 -9.67
N ARG A 439 15.32 37.87 -8.86
CA ARG A 439 16.37 38.86 -8.60
C ARG A 439 16.82 38.78 -7.16
N TRP A 440 18.11 38.65 -6.95
CA TRP A 440 18.65 38.43 -5.62
C TRP A 440 19.94 39.18 -5.39
N SER A 441 19.90 40.19 -4.53
CA SER A 441 21.08 40.98 -4.14
C SER A 441 21.92 40.27 -3.09
N VAL A 442 23.25 40.45 -3.17
CA VAL A 442 24.22 39.83 -2.24
C VAL A 442 23.97 40.30 -0.81
N SER A 443 24.08 39.35 0.12
CA SER A 443 23.87 39.58 1.57
C SER A 443 22.49 40.07 1.96
N ASN A 444 21.54 40.09 1.04
CA ASN A 444 20.14 40.41 1.30
C ASN A 444 19.30 39.13 1.39
N LYS A 445 18.37 39.08 2.33
CA LYS A 445 17.38 38.02 2.44
C LYS A 445 16.12 38.30 1.65
N GLN A 446 15.96 39.51 1.16
CA GLN A 446 14.84 39.88 0.28
C GLN A 446 15.19 39.50 -1.15
N VAL A 447 14.32 38.76 -1.78
CA VAL A 447 14.39 38.27 -3.15
C VAL A 447 13.15 38.77 -3.87
N THR A 448 13.25 39.15 -5.13
CA THR A 448 12.04 39.43 -5.93
C THR A 448 11.82 38.28 -6.91
N ILE A 449 10.59 37.81 -7.03
CA ILE A 449 10.14 36.84 -8.03
C ILE A 449 9.07 37.52 -8.87
N ASN A 450 9.34 37.69 -10.18
CA ASN A 450 8.47 38.45 -11.09
C ASN A 450 8.08 39.82 -10.51
N ASP A 451 9.10 40.52 -9.96
CA ASP A 451 9.02 41.82 -9.30
C ASP A 451 8.25 41.85 -7.97
N GLU A 452 7.70 40.73 -7.49
CA GLU A 452 7.08 40.63 -6.17
C GLU A 452 8.13 40.24 -5.11
N PRO A 453 8.27 41.02 -4.01
CA PRO A 453 9.26 40.75 -2.99
C PRO A 453 8.85 39.61 -2.05
N ILE A 454 9.78 38.71 -1.82
CA ILE A 454 9.66 37.66 -0.82
C ILE A 454 10.85 37.66 0.14
N MET A 455 10.64 37.18 1.37
CA MET A 455 11.71 36.99 2.34
C MET A 455 12.21 35.56 2.29
N ASN A 456 13.53 35.40 2.13
CA ASN A 456 14.20 34.12 2.26
C ASN A 456 14.86 34.00 3.64
N ASP A 457 15.03 32.78 4.13
CA ASP A 457 15.63 32.50 5.43
C ASP A 457 17.16 32.70 5.45
N ALA A 458 17.82 32.70 4.27
CA ALA A 458 19.25 32.84 4.11
C ALA A 458 19.62 33.73 2.90
N PRO A 459 20.71 34.52 2.98
CA PRO A 459 21.13 35.40 1.89
C PRO A 459 21.84 34.62 0.77
N LEU A 460 21.93 35.24 -0.43
CA LEU A 460 22.92 34.93 -1.44
C LEU A 460 24.30 35.34 -0.91
N LEU A 461 25.29 34.47 -1.03
CA LEU A 461 26.68 34.71 -0.57
C LEU A 461 27.63 34.82 -1.74
N MET A 462 28.64 35.68 -1.59
CA MET A 462 29.81 35.73 -2.45
C MET A 462 31.02 35.16 -1.71
N LYS A 463 31.69 34.18 -2.30
CA LYS A 463 32.90 33.59 -1.77
C LYS A 463 33.88 33.31 -2.92
N ASP A 464 35.11 33.81 -2.81
CA ASP A 464 36.17 33.64 -3.81
C ASP A 464 35.73 33.99 -5.25
N GLY A 465 34.93 35.06 -5.38
CA GLY A 465 34.40 35.55 -6.65
C GLY A 465 33.15 34.81 -7.18
N ASN A 466 32.73 33.73 -6.51
CA ASN A 466 31.58 32.94 -6.91
C ASN A 466 30.33 33.26 -6.11
N ALA A 467 29.17 33.24 -6.77
CA ALA A 467 27.88 33.42 -6.15
C ALA A 467 27.32 32.04 -5.68
N TYR A 468 26.89 32.01 -4.42
CA TYR A 468 26.32 30.81 -3.79
C TYR A 468 24.92 31.07 -3.29
N VAL A 469 24.05 30.11 -3.48
CA VAL A 469 22.66 30.13 -3.02
C VAL A 469 22.36 28.98 -2.07
N PRO A 470 21.48 29.20 -1.08
CA PRO A 470 20.95 28.11 -0.27
C PRO A 470 20.19 27.14 -1.17
N ILE A 471 20.58 25.87 -1.17
CA ILE A 471 20.04 24.86 -2.10
C ILE A 471 18.52 24.71 -1.98
N ARG A 472 17.96 24.78 -0.76
CA ARG A 472 16.53 24.67 -0.53
C ARG A 472 15.73 25.73 -1.28
N PHE A 473 16.14 26.99 -1.17
CA PHE A 473 15.46 28.09 -1.87
C PHE A 473 15.48 27.90 -3.38
N ILE A 474 16.66 27.64 -3.96
CA ILE A 474 16.77 27.51 -5.42
C ILE A 474 16.00 26.29 -5.95
N SER A 475 15.96 25.22 -5.19
CA SER A 475 15.19 24.02 -5.56
C SER A 475 13.67 24.27 -5.55
N GLU A 476 13.17 24.98 -4.55
CA GLU A 476 11.76 25.36 -4.49
C GLU A 476 11.38 26.24 -5.68
N GLN A 477 12.20 27.24 -6.00
CA GLN A 477 11.92 28.18 -7.09
C GLN A 477 12.08 27.56 -8.49
N LEU A 478 12.97 26.61 -8.67
CA LEU A 478 13.18 25.92 -9.95
C LEU A 478 12.44 24.57 -10.02
N HIS A 479 11.45 24.35 -9.14
CA HIS A 479 10.58 23.16 -9.13
C HIS A 479 11.38 21.86 -9.13
N THR A 480 12.40 21.79 -8.29
CA THR A 480 13.25 20.58 -8.12
C THR A 480 13.13 20.02 -6.71
N THR A 481 13.63 18.81 -6.51
CA THR A 481 13.73 18.20 -5.18
C THR A 481 15.16 17.97 -4.80
N VAL A 482 15.50 18.19 -3.53
CA VAL A 482 16.85 18.00 -3.00
C VAL A 482 16.91 16.80 -2.06
N GLY A 483 17.91 15.96 -2.24
CA GLY A 483 18.34 14.93 -1.31
C GLY A 483 19.74 15.24 -0.76
N TYR A 484 20.07 14.72 0.42
CA TYR A 484 21.40 14.80 1.00
C TYR A 484 21.79 13.46 1.63
N ILE A 485 22.93 12.91 1.18
CA ILE A 485 23.51 11.67 1.72
C ILE A 485 24.65 12.05 2.67
N ALA A 486 24.41 11.91 3.98
CA ALA A 486 25.33 12.41 5.00
C ALA A 486 26.71 11.72 4.97
N ASN A 487 26.76 10.40 4.79
CA ASN A 487 28.00 9.61 4.83
C ASN A 487 28.97 10.01 3.70
N SER A 488 28.47 10.26 2.50
CA SER A 488 29.27 10.69 1.34
C SER A 488 29.26 12.19 1.14
N LYS A 489 28.56 12.96 1.99
CA LYS A 489 28.37 14.42 1.87
C LYS A 489 27.85 14.83 0.48
N THR A 490 26.99 14.00 -0.09
CA THR A 490 26.50 14.16 -1.45
C THR A 490 25.18 14.92 -1.46
N ILE A 491 25.11 15.96 -2.28
CA ILE A 491 23.92 16.77 -2.54
C ILE A 491 23.34 16.28 -3.87
N LEU A 492 22.08 15.91 -3.88
CA LEU A 492 21.34 15.46 -5.06
C LEU A 492 20.26 16.47 -5.39
N ILE A 493 20.14 16.85 -6.64
CA ILE A 493 19.10 17.76 -7.13
C ILE A 493 18.39 17.05 -8.27
N PHE A 494 17.13 16.75 -8.10
CA PHE A 494 16.30 16.02 -9.05
C PHE A 494 15.32 16.98 -9.75
N GLU A 495 15.28 16.98 -11.07
CA GLU A 495 14.19 17.63 -11.82
C GLU A 495 12.89 16.89 -11.51
N ASN A 496 11.82 17.63 -11.20
CA ASN A 496 10.50 17.02 -11.05
C ASN A 496 10.00 16.57 -12.44
N LYS A 497 9.49 15.35 -12.51
CA LYS A 497 8.98 14.73 -13.74
C LYS A 497 7.56 15.20 -14.06
#